data_198426f0d704875b710646621792501b
#
_entry.id   198426f0d704875b710646621792501b
#
_cell.length_a   1.000
_cell.length_b   1.000
_cell.length_c   1.000
_cell.angle_alpha   90.00
_cell.angle_beta   90.00
_cell.angle_gamma   90.00
#
_symmetry.space_group_name_H-M   'P 1'
#
loop_
_entity.id
_entity.type
_entity.pdbx_description
1 polymer ?
#
loop_
_entity_poly.entity_id
_entity_poly.type
_entity_poly.pdbx_seq_one_letter_code
_entity_poly.pdbx_strand_id
1 'polypeptide(L)' 'MRVTTSVAIDGMLSVHAAHAVYTALAGVDGIITADVKVGRATIEHDGRATHEQIIGAIELAGYRVTEIRDERRLPLL' A
#
# COMPACT_ATOMS: atom_id res chain seq x y z
N MET A 1 -17.08 -2.10 -3.18
CA MET A 1 -16.60 -0.73 -3.33
C MET A 1 -15.10 -0.73 -3.43
N ARG A 2 -14.54 -0.03 -4.41
CA ARG A 2 -13.11 0.00 -4.60
C ARG A 2 -12.52 1.25 -3.97
N VAL A 3 -11.51 1.08 -3.14
CA VAL A 3 -10.82 2.16 -2.45
C VAL A 3 -9.36 2.17 -2.91
N THR A 4 -8.83 3.36 -3.15
CA THR A 4 -7.42 3.54 -3.48
C THR A 4 -6.71 4.13 -2.26
N THR A 5 -5.67 3.47 -1.79
CA THR A 5 -4.88 3.92 -0.65
C THR A 5 -3.47 4.27 -1.12
N SER A 6 -3.03 5.46 -0.80
CA SER A 6 -1.68 5.93 -1.13
C SER A 6 -0.81 5.87 0.12
N VAL A 7 0.38 5.29 0.00
CA VAL A 7 1.28 5.07 1.13
C VAL A 7 2.66 5.63 0.79
N ALA A 8 3.20 6.46 1.66
CA ALA A 8 4.58 6.90 1.58
C ALA A 8 5.43 6.01 2.49
N ILE A 9 6.52 5.48 1.96
CA ILE A 9 7.33 4.47 2.62
C ILE A 9 8.78 4.94 2.71
N ASP A 10 9.32 4.92 3.92
CA ASP A 10 10.70 5.28 4.17
C ASP A 10 11.58 4.03 4.20
N GLY A 11 12.83 4.17 3.79
CA GLY A 11 13.80 3.09 3.84
C GLY A 11 13.89 2.25 2.57
N MET A 12 13.04 2.49 1.58
CA MET A 12 13.12 1.79 0.30
C MET A 12 14.18 2.46 -0.57
N LEU A 13 15.26 1.73 -0.85
CA LEU A 13 16.40 2.29 -1.58
C LEU A 13 16.59 1.70 -2.97
N SER A 14 15.78 0.71 -3.34
CA SER A 14 15.98 0.00 -4.61
C SER A 14 14.69 -0.66 -5.09
N VAL A 15 14.70 -1.08 -6.35
CA VAL A 15 13.60 -1.87 -6.94
C VAL A 15 13.40 -3.18 -6.19
N HIS A 16 14.48 -3.74 -5.64
CA HIS A 16 14.41 -4.96 -4.84
C HIS A 16 13.55 -4.76 -3.59
N ALA A 17 13.71 -3.61 -2.94
CA ALA A 17 12.89 -3.24 -1.79
C ALA A 17 11.41 -3.09 -2.19
N ALA A 18 11.16 -2.49 -3.35
CA ALA A 18 9.78 -2.35 -3.86
C ALA A 18 9.14 -3.73 -4.06
N HIS A 19 9.89 -4.69 -4.57
CA HIS A 19 9.39 -6.05 -4.76
C HIS A 19 9.06 -6.73 -3.42
N ALA A 20 9.88 -6.52 -2.41
CA ALA A 20 9.63 -7.07 -1.07
C ALA A 20 8.34 -6.51 -0.47
N VAL A 21 8.11 -5.21 -0.63
CA VAL A 21 6.87 -4.58 -0.16
C VAL A 21 5.66 -5.10 -0.94
N TYR A 22 5.79 -5.23 -2.26
CA TYR A 22 4.73 -5.80 -3.09
C TYR A 22 4.34 -7.20 -2.60
N THR A 23 5.32 -8.06 -2.34
CA THR A 23 5.09 -9.41 -1.87
C THR A 23 4.38 -9.42 -0.51
N ALA A 24 4.78 -8.52 0.40
CA ALA A 24 4.15 -8.39 1.71
C ALA A 24 2.68 -7.96 1.57
N LEU A 25 2.40 -7.00 0.69
CA LEU A 25 1.05 -6.51 0.47
C LEU A 25 0.15 -7.55 -0.18
N ALA A 26 0.72 -8.42 -1.01
CA ALA A 26 -0.05 -9.48 -1.66
C ALA A 26 -0.65 -10.47 -0.67
N GLY A 27 -0.13 -10.52 0.56
CA GLY A 27 -0.68 -11.36 1.62
C GLY A 27 -1.81 -10.72 2.41
N VAL A 28 -2.17 -9.48 2.12
CA VAL A 28 -3.26 -8.80 2.84
C VAL A 28 -4.58 -9.03 2.12
N ASP A 29 -5.57 -9.52 2.87
CA ASP A 29 -6.90 -9.80 2.31
C ASP A 29 -7.58 -8.52 1.83
N GLY A 30 -8.25 -8.61 0.71
CA GLY A 30 -9.00 -7.50 0.15
C GLY A 30 -8.23 -6.63 -0.81
N ILE A 31 -6.92 -6.79 -0.91
CA ILE A 31 -6.13 -6.04 -1.88
C ILE A 31 -6.36 -6.61 -3.28
N ILE A 32 -6.73 -5.74 -4.22
CA ILE A 32 -7.00 -6.09 -5.61
C ILE A 32 -5.73 -5.90 -6.43
N THR A 33 -5.11 -4.74 -6.34
CA THR A 33 -3.85 -4.44 -7.02
C THR A 33 -2.95 -3.60 -6.11
N ALA A 34 -1.65 -3.70 -6.32
CA ALA A 34 -0.67 -2.87 -5.64
C ALA A 34 0.38 -2.43 -6.65
N ASP A 35 0.55 -1.12 -6.78
CA ASP A 35 1.60 -0.53 -7.62
C ASP A 35 2.64 0.04 -6.67
N VAL A 36 3.77 -0.67 -6.53
CA VAL A 36 4.82 -0.31 -5.59
C VAL A 36 6.02 0.25 -6.34
N LYS A 37 6.41 1.46 -5.96
CA LYS A 37 7.61 2.12 -6.46
C LYS A 37 8.53 2.40 -5.29
N VAL A 38 9.76 2.82 -5.59
CA VAL A 38 10.70 3.20 -4.52
C VAL A 38 10.12 4.39 -3.76
N GLY A 39 9.84 4.18 -2.48
CA GLY A 39 9.32 5.21 -1.58
C GLY A 39 7.80 5.37 -1.57
N ARG A 40 7.07 4.65 -2.41
CA ARG A 40 5.62 4.84 -2.50
C ARG A 40 4.89 3.58 -2.95
N ALA A 41 3.67 3.41 -2.46
CA ALA A 41 2.78 2.37 -2.95
C ALA A 41 1.39 2.96 -3.16
N THR A 42 0.75 2.54 -4.24
CA THR A 42 -0.66 2.85 -4.51
C THR A 42 -1.41 1.53 -4.54
N ILE A 43 -2.38 1.38 -3.65
CA ILE A 43 -3.05 0.11 -3.41
C ILE A 43 -4.54 0.28 -3.69
N GLU A 44 -5.10 -0.61 -4.53
CA GLU A 44 -6.53 -0.70 -4.69
C GLU A 44 -7.05 -1.90 -3.91
N HIS A 45 -8.10 -1.70 -3.13
CA HIS A 45 -8.70 -2.77 -2.35
C HIS A 45 -10.22 -2.62 -2.30
N ASP A 46 -10.88 -3.63 -1.77
CA ASP A 46 -12.34 -3.68 -1.75
C ASP A 46 -12.97 -3.09 -0.47
N GLY A 47 -12.19 -2.38 0.32
CA GLY A 47 -12.62 -1.77 1.57
C GLY A 47 -12.32 -2.63 2.81
N ARG A 48 -11.87 -3.89 2.64
CA ARG A 48 -11.56 -4.77 3.77
C ARG A 48 -10.14 -4.58 4.28
N ALA A 49 -9.23 -4.10 3.46
CA ALA A 49 -7.85 -3.87 3.88
C ALA A 49 -7.78 -2.59 4.71
N THR A 50 -7.51 -2.72 6.00
CA THR A 50 -7.41 -1.57 6.89
C THR A 50 -6.03 -0.95 6.80
N HIS A 51 -5.91 0.32 7.23
CA HIS A 51 -4.61 0.97 7.31
C HIS A 51 -3.65 0.19 8.20
N GLU A 52 -4.14 -0.35 9.32
CA GLU A 52 -3.32 -1.14 10.23
C GLU A 52 -2.74 -2.38 9.54
N GLN A 53 -3.54 -3.07 8.75
CA GLN A 53 -3.08 -4.25 8.03
C GLN A 53 -2.03 -3.90 6.98
N ILE A 54 -2.25 -2.81 6.26
CA ILE A 54 -1.31 -2.34 5.23
C ILE A 54 0.01 -1.92 5.88
N ILE A 55 -0.08 -1.10 6.93
CA ILE A 55 1.11 -0.63 7.66
C ILE A 55 1.85 -1.82 8.25
N GLY A 56 1.15 -2.75 8.89
CA GLY A 56 1.76 -3.93 9.50
C GLY A 56 2.50 -4.79 8.48
N ALA A 57 1.92 -4.99 7.29
CA ALA A 57 2.56 -5.77 6.25
C ALA A 57 3.87 -5.11 5.77
N ILE A 58 3.85 -3.79 5.58
CA ILE A 58 5.03 -3.04 5.15
C ILE A 58 6.11 -3.05 6.22
N GLU A 59 5.73 -2.90 7.48
CA GLU A 59 6.67 -2.92 8.60
C GLU A 59 7.28 -4.30 8.79
N LEU A 60 6.52 -5.37 8.60
CA LEU A 60 7.05 -6.73 8.63
C LEU A 60 8.09 -6.96 7.54
N ALA A 61 7.98 -6.29 6.41
CA ALA A 61 8.96 -6.37 5.34
C ALA A 61 10.24 -5.58 5.66
N GLY A 62 10.25 -4.82 6.77
CA GLY A 62 11.42 -4.08 7.21
C GLY A 62 11.44 -2.61 6.83
N TYR A 63 10.30 -2.04 6.43
CA TYR A 63 10.20 -0.65 6.01
C TYR A 63 9.25 0.12 6.91
N ARG A 64 9.26 1.44 6.81
CA ARG A 64 8.47 2.31 7.66
C ARG A 64 7.47 3.11 6.84
N VAL A 65 6.22 3.13 7.27
CA VAL A 65 5.20 3.97 6.66
C VAL A 65 5.25 5.34 7.31
N THR A 66 5.42 6.39 6.50
CA THR A 66 5.46 7.77 6.99
C THR A 66 4.15 8.49 6.76
N GLU A 67 3.37 8.06 5.78
CA GLU A 67 2.06 8.64 5.50
C GLU A 67 1.19 7.60 4.82
N ILE A 68 -0.08 7.55 5.17
CA ILE A 68 -1.05 6.68 4.54
C ILE A 68 -2.39 7.42 4.48
N ARG A 69 -3.05 7.38 3.31
CA ARG A 69 -4.37 7.97 3.16
C ARG A 69 -5.14 7.29 2.07
N ASP A 70 -6.45 7.27 2.24
CA ASP A 70 -7.36 6.78 1.23
C ASP A 70 -7.69 7.91 0.27
N GLU A 71 -7.67 7.60 -1.02
CA GLU A 71 -8.12 8.50 -2.05
C GLU A 71 -9.45 8.00 -2.56
N ARG A 72 -10.49 8.79 -2.37
CA ARG A 72 -11.80 8.47 -2.91
C ARG A 72 -12.03 9.28 -4.15
N ARG A 73 -12.33 8.58 -5.24
CA ARG A 73 -12.79 9.27 -6.44
C ARG A 73 -14.24 9.67 -6.22
N LEU A 74 -14.44 10.97 -6.10
CA LEU A 74 -15.79 11.49 -6.13
C LEU A 74 -16.26 11.49 -7.58
N PRO A 75 -17.49 11.04 -7.85
CA PRO A 75 -18.00 11.15 -9.20
C PRO A 75 -18.06 12.60 -9.63
N LEU A 76 -17.60 12.86 -10.84
CA LEU A 76 -17.73 14.18 -11.43
C LEU A 76 -19.19 14.40 -11.79
N LEU A 77 -19.73 15.47 -11.30
CA LEU A 77 -21.09 15.87 -11.61
C LEU A 77 -21.11 16.77 -12.84
#